data_7608a5f05b51b8242215245a97a85304
#
_entry.id   7608a5f05b51b8242215245a97a85304
#
_cell.length_a   1.000
_cell.length_b   1.000
_cell.length_c   1.000
_cell.angle_alpha   90.00
_cell.angle_beta   90.00
_cell.angle_gamma   90.00
#
_symmetry.space_group_name_H-M   'P 1'
#
loop_
_entity.id
_entity.type
_entity.pdbx_description
1 polymer ?
#
loop_
_entity_poly.entity_id
_entity_poly.type
_entity_poly.pdbx_seq_one_letter_code
_entity_poly.pdbx_strand_id
1 'polypeptide(L)'
;MTTNNDLARYVSTFFSEHLPLRTGASRHTILAYRDAWKLWLPFAANRAGRAVTDLRVADLDVDSALAFLDTLESNRQNSVATRNHRRTALQAFFRYLGSVAPEHLDHCRRMLTIPIKRAPHRIVDYLERDEMNALLEHIDRGTVRGRRD
;
A
#
# COMPACT_ATOMS: atom_id res chain seq x y z
N MET A 1 -14.56 17.30 27.67
CA MET A 1 -13.24 16.82 27.29
C MET A 1 -13.21 16.46 25.84
N THR A 2 -12.61 17.29 25.08
CA THR A 2 -12.46 17.02 23.67
C THR A 2 -11.49 15.85 23.50
N THR A 3 -12.02 14.71 23.17
CA THR A 3 -11.23 13.73 22.46
C THR A 3 -10.78 14.42 21.21
N ASN A 4 -9.60 14.96 21.27
CA ASN A 4 -8.99 15.57 20.13
C ASN A 4 -8.86 14.46 19.08
N ASN A 5 -9.70 14.49 18.07
CA ASN A 5 -9.59 13.49 17.00
C ASN A 5 -8.42 13.90 16.12
N ASP A 6 -7.23 13.74 16.66
CA ASP A 6 -5.98 14.04 15.97
C ASP A 6 -5.87 13.26 14.67
N LEU A 7 -6.42 12.05 14.63
CA LEU A 7 -6.42 11.24 13.43
C LEU A 7 -7.11 11.94 12.26
N ALA A 8 -8.31 12.49 12.48
CA ALA A 8 -9.03 13.18 11.42
C ALA A 8 -8.24 14.37 10.89
N ARG A 9 -7.61 15.13 11.78
CA ARG A 9 -6.76 16.26 11.41
C ARG A 9 -5.56 15.81 10.59
N TYR A 10 -4.86 14.78 11.03
CA TYR A 10 -3.70 14.26 10.30
C TYR A 10 -4.09 13.69 8.95
N VAL A 11 -5.17 12.95 8.86
CA VAL A 11 -5.65 12.40 7.59
C VAL A 11 -6.04 13.54 6.63
N SER A 12 -6.75 14.53 7.13
CA SER A 12 -7.13 15.69 6.31
C SER A 12 -5.92 16.43 5.76
N THR A 13 -4.95 16.73 6.61
CA THR A 13 -3.71 17.42 6.20
C THR A 13 -2.90 16.57 5.22
N PHE A 14 -2.85 15.26 5.44
CA PHE A 14 -2.15 14.36 4.54
C PHE A 14 -2.69 14.45 3.12
N PHE A 15 -4.00 14.41 2.95
CA PHE A 15 -4.64 14.43 1.63
C PHE A 15 -4.69 15.81 1.00
N SER A 16 -4.87 16.88 1.79
CA SER A 16 -5.05 18.23 1.26
C SER A 16 -3.75 18.98 1.08
N GLU A 17 -2.72 18.69 1.86
CA GLU A 17 -1.47 19.44 1.86
C GLU A 17 -0.25 18.56 1.55
N HIS A 18 -0.07 17.47 2.29
CA HIS A 18 1.15 16.66 2.17
C HIS A 18 1.29 16.03 0.79
N LEU A 19 0.28 15.31 0.34
CA LEU A 19 0.34 14.64 -0.96
C LEU A 19 0.46 15.62 -2.13
N PRO A 20 -0.41 16.64 -2.25
CA PRO A 20 -0.32 17.52 -3.41
C PRO A 20 0.81 18.52 -3.35
N LEU A 21 1.11 19.08 -2.18
CA LEU A 21 2.03 20.21 -2.06
C LEU A 21 3.44 19.81 -1.66
N ARG A 22 3.59 18.76 -0.84
CA ARG A 22 4.92 18.35 -0.36
C ARG A 22 5.54 17.26 -1.21
N THR A 23 4.76 16.26 -1.59
CA THR A 23 5.28 15.15 -2.40
C THR A 23 5.03 15.33 -3.89
N GLY A 24 4.17 16.28 -4.27
CA GLY A 24 3.81 16.48 -5.67
C GLY A 24 3.09 15.27 -6.26
N ALA A 25 2.36 14.51 -5.45
CA ALA A 25 1.64 13.34 -5.93
C ALA A 25 0.62 13.73 -7.00
N SER A 26 0.50 12.88 -8.03
CA SER A 26 -0.49 13.12 -9.08
C SER A 26 -1.90 13.00 -8.53
N ARG A 27 -2.84 13.66 -9.21
CA ARG A 27 -4.26 13.53 -8.86
C ARG A 27 -4.71 12.08 -8.84
N HIS A 28 -4.20 11.29 -9.78
CA HIS A 28 -4.53 9.87 -9.88
C HIS A 28 -4.08 9.10 -8.64
N THR A 29 -2.86 9.35 -8.17
CA THR A 29 -2.33 8.75 -6.95
C THR A 29 -3.15 9.15 -5.72
N ILE A 30 -3.48 10.43 -5.61
CA ILE A 30 -4.27 10.94 -4.47
C ILE A 30 -5.64 10.26 -4.44
N LEU A 31 -6.31 10.13 -5.59
CA LEU A 31 -7.62 9.47 -5.67
C LEU A 31 -7.52 7.98 -5.30
N ALA A 32 -6.48 7.30 -5.79
CA ALA A 32 -6.25 5.89 -5.45
C ALA A 32 -6.03 5.70 -3.95
N TYR A 33 -5.26 6.58 -3.32
CA TYR A 33 -5.03 6.53 -1.88
C TYR A 33 -6.32 6.83 -1.10
N ARG A 34 -7.10 7.80 -1.54
CA ARG A 34 -8.40 8.09 -0.92
C ARG A 34 -9.33 6.89 -0.98
N ASP A 35 -9.35 6.19 -2.10
CA ASP A 35 -10.19 5.00 -2.24
C ASP A 35 -9.79 3.91 -1.24
N ALA A 36 -8.49 3.70 -1.05
CA ALA A 36 -8.01 2.75 -0.05
C ALA A 36 -8.47 3.14 1.36
N TRP A 37 -8.33 4.41 1.72
CA TRP A 37 -8.71 4.91 3.03
C TRP A 37 -10.22 4.90 3.26
N LYS A 38 -11.01 5.16 2.24
CA LYS A 38 -12.47 5.06 2.31
C LYS A 38 -12.94 3.63 2.62
N LEU A 39 -12.16 2.65 2.22
CA LEU A 39 -12.45 1.25 2.53
C LEU A 39 -11.92 0.85 3.90
N TRP A 40 -10.73 1.32 4.26
CA TRP A 40 -10.07 0.90 5.50
C TRP A 40 -10.69 1.53 6.74
N LEU A 41 -11.01 2.81 6.72
CA LEU A 41 -11.54 3.50 7.90
C LEU A 41 -12.82 2.84 8.43
N PRO A 42 -13.84 2.54 7.60
CA PRO A 42 -15.01 1.81 8.08
C PRO A 42 -14.68 0.41 8.59
N PHE A 43 -13.77 -0.28 7.94
CA PHE A 43 -13.32 -1.61 8.39
C PHE A 43 -12.68 -1.55 9.77
N ALA A 44 -11.76 -0.61 9.96
CA ALA A 44 -11.08 -0.42 11.25
C ALA A 44 -12.06 0.00 12.34
N ALA A 45 -13.01 0.87 12.01
CA ALA A 45 -14.04 1.32 12.94
C ALA A 45 -14.92 0.16 13.41
N ASN A 46 -15.36 -0.67 12.48
CA ASN A 46 -16.15 -1.86 12.80
C ASN A 46 -15.36 -2.83 13.70
N ARG A 47 -14.10 -3.03 13.38
CA ARG A 47 -13.21 -3.90 14.16
C ARG A 47 -12.97 -3.37 15.56
N ALA A 48 -12.83 -2.05 15.72
CA ALA A 48 -12.59 -1.40 16.99
C ALA A 48 -13.87 -1.19 17.81
N GLY A 49 -15.04 -1.41 17.21
CA GLY A 49 -16.33 -1.14 17.85
C GLY A 49 -16.58 0.35 18.08
N ARG A 50 -16.09 1.21 17.18
CA ARG A 50 -16.20 2.67 17.26
C ARG A 50 -16.81 3.23 16.00
N ALA A 51 -17.33 4.45 16.08
CA ALA A 51 -17.68 5.20 14.90
C ALA A 51 -16.39 5.65 14.19
N VAL A 52 -16.44 5.84 12.88
CA VAL A 52 -15.28 6.32 12.11
C VAL A 52 -14.73 7.63 12.68
N THR A 53 -15.63 8.53 13.09
CA THR A 53 -15.26 9.82 13.69
C THR A 53 -14.53 9.69 15.04
N ASP A 54 -14.67 8.54 15.70
CA ASP A 54 -14.06 8.29 17.01
C ASP A 54 -12.77 7.46 16.92
N LEU A 55 -12.35 7.09 15.71
CA LEU A 55 -11.12 6.34 15.51
C LEU A 55 -9.90 7.12 15.98
N ARG A 56 -8.99 6.40 16.59
CA ARG A 56 -7.70 6.91 17.04
C ARG A 56 -6.58 6.27 16.24
N VAL A 57 -5.41 6.89 16.25
CA VAL A 57 -4.22 6.32 15.61
C VAL A 57 -3.96 4.89 16.10
N ALA A 58 -4.13 4.64 17.40
CA ALA A 58 -3.93 3.31 17.98
C ALA A 58 -4.87 2.24 17.42
N ASP A 59 -6.04 2.62 16.93
CA ASP A 59 -6.99 1.69 16.32
C ASP A 59 -6.55 1.23 14.93
N LEU A 60 -5.68 2.00 14.29
CA LEU A 60 -5.13 1.70 12.97
C LEU A 60 -3.79 0.97 13.12
N ASP A 61 -3.84 -0.24 13.67
CA ASP A 61 -2.66 -1.03 13.98
C ASP A 61 -2.34 -2.07 12.87
N VAL A 62 -1.25 -2.79 13.07
CA VAL A 62 -0.79 -3.81 12.12
C VAL A 62 -1.84 -4.90 11.93
N ASP A 63 -2.44 -5.37 13.02
CA ASP A 63 -3.45 -6.43 12.94
C ASP A 63 -4.67 -5.99 12.14
N SER A 64 -5.14 -4.77 12.36
CA SER A 64 -6.23 -4.18 11.59
C SER A 64 -5.88 -4.07 10.09
N ALA A 65 -4.68 -3.60 9.80
CA ALA A 65 -4.23 -3.45 8.42
C ALA A 65 -4.10 -4.80 7.71
N LEU A 66 -3.52 -5.79 8.37
CA LEU A 66 -3.39 -7.13 7.81
C LEU A 66 -4.76 -7.78 7.57
N ALA A 67 -5.65 -7.68 8.54
CA ALA A 67 -7.01 -8.20 8.40
C ALA A 67 -7.75 -7.52 7.24
N PHE A 68 -7.58 -6.22 7.09
CA PHE A 68 -8.16 -5.47 5.97
C PHE A 68 -7.63 -5.96 4.63
N LEU A 69 -6.32 -6.08 4.50
CA LEU A 69 -5.69 -6.52 3.24
C LEU A 69 -6.11 -7.95 2.90
N ASP A 70 -6.20 -8.83 3.89
CA ASP A 70 -6.67 -10.19 3.67
C ASP A 70 -8.14 -10.22 3.23
N THR A 71 -8.97 -9.37 3.80
CA THR A 71 -10.38 -9.23 3.42
C THR A 71 -10.53 -8.77 1.96
N LEU A 72 -9.67 -7.88 1.50
CA LEU A 72 -9.69 -7.44 0.10
C LEU A 72 -9.45 -8.60 -0.87
N GLU A 73 -8.54 -9.50 -0.54
CA GLU A 73 -8.27 -10.66 -1.37
C GLU A 73 -9.42 -11.68 -1.34
N SER A 74 -9.94 -11.99 -0.17
CA SER A 74 -10.92 -13.06 0.02
C SER A 74 -12.34 -12.63 -0.34
N ASN A 75 -12.79 -11.47 0.15
CA ASN A 75 -14.18 -11.06 0.01
C ASN A 75 -14.43 -10.22 -1.24
N ARG A 76 -13.46 -9.44 -1.66
CA ARG A 76 -13.55 -8.60 -2.85
C ARG A 76 -12.83 -9.18 -4.06
N GLN A 77 -12.15 -10.30 -3.87
CA GLN A 77 -11.39 -10.99 -4.92
C GLN A 77 -10.40 -10.07 -5.62
N ASN A 78 -9.81 -9.13 -4.88
CA ASN A 78 -8.79 -8.26 -5.42
C ASN A 78 -7.51 -9.06 -5.72
N SER A 79 -6.81 -8.66 -6.77
CA SER A 79 -5.51 -9.24 -7.08
C SER A 79 -4.48 -8.88 -5.99
N VAL A 80 -3.39 -9.65 -5.95
CA VAL A 80 -2.27 -9.35 -5.07
C VAL A 80 -1.69 -7.97 -5.39
N ALA A 81 -1.63 -7.58 -6.65
CA ALA A 81 -1.17 -6.25 -7.05
C ALA A 81 -2.05 -5.14 -6.45
N THR A 82 -3.37 -5.28 -6.53
CA THR A 82 -4.30 -4.32 -5.93
C THR A 82 -4.14 -4.26 -4.42
N ARG A 83 -4.03 -5.43 -3.77
CA ARG A 83 -3.75 -5.51 -2.33
C ARG A 83 -2.48 -4.72 -1.98
N ASN A 84 -1.41 -4.91 -2.73
CA ASN A 84 -0.15 -4.24 -2.47
C ASN A 84 -0.24 -2.72 -2.71
N HIS A 85 -1.02 -2.28 -3.68
CA HIS A 85 -1.31 -0.85 -3.88
C HIS A 85 -2.04 -0.26 -2.68
N ARG A 86 -3.02 -0.99 -2.13
CA ARG A 86 -3.73 -0.54 -0.93
C ARG A 86 -2.77 -0.46 0.27
N ARG A 87 -1.90 -1.45 0.43
CA ARG A 87 -0.85 -1.42 1.44
C ARG A 87 0.02 -0.15 1.32
N THR A 88 0.45 0.18 0.13
CA THR A 88 1.25 1.38 -0.12
C THR A 88 0.51 2.65 0.30
N ALA A 89 -0.79 2.72 0.01
CA ALA A 89 -1.62 3.86 0.42
C ALA A 89 -1.70 4.00 1.94
N LEU A 90 -1.82 2.90 2.66
CA LEU A 90 -1.83 2.91 4.13
C LEU A 90 -0.47 3.38 4.66
N GLN A 91 0.61 2.81 4.16
CA GLN A 91 1.95 3.10 4.64
C GLN A 91 2.41 4.53 4.35
N ALA A 92 1.98 5.11 3.25
CA ALA A 92 2.31 6.49 2.91
C ALA A 92 1.87 7.46 4.00
N PHE A 93 0.69 7.24 4.56
CA PHE A 93 0.20 8.03 5.68
C PHE A 93 1.08 7.88 6.92
N PHE A 94 1.48 6.67 7.26
CA PHE A 94 2.28 6.43 8.46
C PHE A 94 3.71 6.98 8.32
N ARG A 95 4.27 7.05 7.13
CA ARG A 95 5.52 7.79 6.89
C ARG A 95 5.34 9.26 7.20
N TYR A 96 4.26 9.84 6.71
CA TYR A 96 3.92 11.22 6.99
C TYR A 96 3.71 11.45 8.48
N LEU A 97 2.88 10.63 9.11
CA LEU A 97 2.55 10.78 10.53
C LEU A 97 3.81 10.68 11.40
N GLY A 98 4.70 9.75 11.12
CA GLY A 98 5.95 9.60 11.85
C GLY A 98 6.85 10.83 11.76
N SER A 99 6.75 11.59 10.66
CA SER A 99 7.55 12.81 10.48
C SER A 99 6.98 14.02 11.21
N VAL A 100 5.67 14.08 11.45
CA VAL A 100 5.00 15.24 12.05
C VAL A 100 4.55 15.02 13.49
N ALA A 101 4.48 13.79 13.93
CA ALA A 101 3.99 13.42 15.25
C ALA A 101 4.95 12.42 15.92
N PRO A 102 6.02 12.92 16.56
CA PRO A 102 7.03 12.04 17.18
C PRO A 102 6.45 11.06 18.21
N GLU A 103 5.36 11.43 18.86
CA GLU A 103 4.68 10.58 19.85
C GLU A 103 4.10 9.31 19.24
N HIS A 104 3.89 9.28 17.92
CA HIS A 104 3.39 8.12 17.19
C HIS A 104 4.48 7.38 16.41
N LEU A 105 5.74 7.76 16.56
CA LEU A 105 6.83 7.24 15.73
C LEU A 105 6.96 5.71 15.83
N ASP A 106 6.88 5.15 17.04
CA ASP A 106 6.99 3.71 17.22
C ASP A 106 5.84 2.96 16.54
N HIS A 107 4.62 3.47 16.69
CA HIS A 107 3.44 2.92 16.02
C HIS A 107 3.62 2.98 14.49
N CYS A 108 4.08 4.11 13.97
CA CYS A 108 4.33 4.27 12.53
C CYS A 108 5.40 3.29 12.03
N ARG A 109 6.46 3.10 12.78
CA ARG A 109 7.50 2.12 12.42
C ARG A 109 6.94 0.72 12.26
N ARG A 110 6.07 0.30 13.18
CA ARG A 110 5.42 -1.00 13.10
C ARG A 110 4.54 -1.12 11.86
N MET A 111 3.80 -0.08 11.54
CA MET A 111 2.96 -0.07 10.32
C MET A 111 3.80 -0.20 9.05
N LEU A 112 5.01 0.34 9.05
CA LEU A 112 5.90 0.27 7.89
C LEU A 112 6.56 -1.10 7.71
N THR A 113 6.43 -2.01 8.67
CA THR A 113 6.97 -3.37 8.57
C THR A 113 6.04 -4.34 7.83
N ILE A 114 4.82 -3.94 7.51
CA ILE A 114 3.89 -4.80 6.76
C ILE A 114 4.48 -5.13 5.40
N PRO A 115 4.73 -6.43 5.10
CA PRO A 115 5.44 -6.79 3.89
C PRO A 115 4.57 -6.71 2.64
N ILE A 116 5.23 -6.57 1.50
CA ILE A 116 4.60 -6.80 0.21
C ILE A 116 4.31 -8.28 0.07
N LYS A 117 3.13 -8.62 -0.42
CA LYS A 117 2.81 -9.99 -0.75
C LYS A 117 3.25 -10.27 -2.17
N ARG A 118 3.97 -11.38 -2.36
CA ARG A 118 4.36 -11.81 -3.69
C ARG A 118 3.19 -12.47 -4.39
N ALA A 119 2.94 -12.06 -5.64
CA ALA A 119 1.99 -12.75 -6.48
C ALA A 119 2.53 -14.14 -6.82
N PRO A 120 1.69 -15.17 -6.80
CA PRO A 120 2.14 -16.50 -7.25
C PRO A 120 2.37 -16.47 -8.76
N HIS A 121 3.62 -16.46 -9.15
CA HIS A 121 4.03 -16.60 -10.53
C HIS A 121 4.17 -18.09 -10.83
N ARG A 122 3.14 -18.71 -11.37
CA ARG A 122 3.19 -20.15 -11.62
C ARG A 122 3.50 -20.44 -13.08
N ILE A 123 2.47 -20.43 -13.89
CA ILE A 123 2.55 -20.86 -15.28
C ILE A 123 3.16 -19.76 -16.16
N VAL A 124 2.82 -18.50 -15.88
CA VAL A 124 3.29 -17.37 -16.69
C VAL A 124 4.80 -17.20 -16.59
N ASP A 125 5.37 -17.29 -15.38
CA ASP A 125 6.82 -17.22 -15.19
C ASP A 125 7.55 -18.37 -15.88
N TYR A 126 6.95 -19.55 -15.88
CA TYR A 126 7.52 -20.70 -16.52
C TYR A 126 7.59 -20.51 -18.03
N LEU A 127 6.52 -20.04 -18.63
CA LEU A 127 6.47 -19.74 -20.06
C LEU A 127 7.43 -18.61 -20.43
N GLU A 128 7.47 -17.57 -19.64
CA GLU A 128 8.40 -16.46 -19.87
C GLU A 128 9.85 -16.89 -19.81
N ARG A 129 10.17 -17.80 -18.90
CA ARG A 129 11.52 -18.35 -18.80
C ARG A 129 11.91 -19.17 -20.03
N ASP A 130 11.00 -20.01 -20.51
CA ASP A 130 11.23 -20.82 -21.68
C ASP A 130 11.34 -19.94 -22.93
N GLU A 131 10.50 -18.91 -23.03
CA GLU A 131 10.59 -17.92 -24.10
C GLU A 131 11.89 -17.14 -24.04
N MET A 132 12.31 -16.75 -22.86
CA MET A 132 13.56 -16.04 -22.65
C MET A 132 14.75 -16.91 -23.02
N ASN A 133 14.75 -18.17 -22.62
CA ASN A 133 15.81 -19.12 -22.97
C ASN A 133 15.85 -19.36 -24.47
N ALA A 134 14.70 -19.50 -25.12
CA ALA A 134 14.61 -19.64 -26.56
C ALA A 134 15.17 -18.43 -27.31
N LEU A 135 14.86 -17.22 -26.78
CA LEU A 135 15.39 -15.97 -27.31
C LEU A 135 16.90 -15.89 -27.16
N LEU A 136 17.42 -16.24 -25.99
CA LEU A 136 18.86 -16.24 -25.73
C LEU A 136 19.60 -17.22 -26.64
N GLU A 137 19.07 -18.42 -26.80
CA GLU A 137 19.62 -19.42 -27.74
C GLU A 137 19.64 -18.89 -29.16
N HIS A 138 18.57 -18.24 -29.59
CA HIS A 138 18.48 -17.66 -30.93
C HIS A 138 19.52 -16.55 -31.14
N ILE A 139 19.74 -15.72 -30.11
CA ILE A 139 20.77 -14.68 -30.15
C ILE A 139 22.16 -15.29 -30.23
N ASP A 140 22.43 -16.34 -29.45
CA ASP A 140 23.72 -17.03 -29.48
C ASP A 140 23.97 -17.69 -30.82
N ARG A 141 22.95 -18.25 -31.46
CA ARG A 141 23.04 -18.80 -32.79
C ARG A 141 23.14 -17.76 -33.89
N GLY A 142 22.59 -16.58 -33.60
CA GLY A 142 22.64 -15.44 -34.52
C GLY A 142 24.02 -14.85 -34.65
N THR A 143 24.99 -15.45 -33.97
CA THR A 143 26.37 -15.17 -34.07
C THR A 143 26.91 -13.92 -33.48
N VAL A 144 28.10 -13.91 -33.53
CA VAL A 144 29.09 -12.87 -33.40
C VAL A 144 28.59 -11.45 -33.76
N ARG A 145 27.54 -11.32 -34.55
CA ARG A 145 26.91 -10.03 -34.86
C ARG A 145 26.23 -9.41 -33.66
N GLY A 146 25.56 -10.20 -32.87
CA GLY A 146 24.89 -9.71 -31.67
C GLY A 146 25.85 -9.26 -30.59
N ARG A 147 27.09 -9.70 -30.64
CA ARG A 147 28.11 -9.35 -29.67
C ARG A 147 28.82 -8.03 -29.95
N ARG A 148 28.72 -7.53 -31.15
CA ARG A 148 29.35 -6.27 -31.54
C ARG A 148 28.48 -5.06 -31.32
N ASP A 149 27.23 -5.27 -31.12
CA ASP A 149 26.28 -4.24 -30.83
C ASP A 149 26.10 -4.12 -29.30
#